data_827600b8b16f488d259bc8d6a37da710
#
_entry.id   827600b8b16f488d259bc8d6a37da710
#
_cell.length_a   1.000
_cell.length_b   1.000
_cell.length_c   1.000
_cell.angle_alpha   90.00
_cell.angle_beta   90.00
_cell.angle_gamma   90.00
#
_symmetry.space_group_name_H-M   'P 1'
#
loop_
_entity.id
_entity.type
_entity.pdbx_description
1 polymer ?
#
loop_
_entity_poly.entity_id
_entity_poly.type
_entity_poly.pdbx_seq_one_letter_code
_entity_poly.pdbx_strand_id
1 'polypeptide(L)'
;MRSTSLIKRLAVAVSAIGVIAAGSASAQEQTIRVGTVSGPDAEVWQVVQKVAKRNGLNVKVVEFNDYVQPNAALDAGDLDANSFQHQPYLDSQVKQRGYKMQSVGYTYISPLGIYSKNLKSPKDLPQGAKVAVPNDPSNENRALLLLQSQGVIKLKAGAGTNGNNATPLDVAENPRKLKIVELDAAQLARALPDVGAAVINTNYALAAGLQPTKDAIALEDIHSPYANIIVVRTQDKDKPWVKKLVAAYQSEDVRQFMKAQFKGAMVPSF
;
A
#
# COMPACT_ATOMS: atom_id res chain seq x y z
N MET A 1 -23.61 -46.45 -91.05
CA MET A 1 -22.32 -46.87 -90.61
C MET A 1 -21.61 -45.71 -89.91
N ARG A 2 -21.33 -45.90 -88.64
CA ARG A 2 -20.42 -45.14 -87.74
C ARG A 2 -20.43 -43.62 -87.79
N SER A 3 -21.21 -43.03 -86.89
CA SER A 3 -21.11 -41.65 -86.43
C SER A 3 -20.25 -41.61 -85.14
N THR A 4 -19.25 -40.76 -85.10
CA THR A 4 -18.46 -40.47 -83.88
C THR A 4 -18.73 -39.02 -83.48
N SER A 5 -19.45 -38.89 -82.35
CA SER A 5 -19.74 -37.62 -81.72
C SER A 5 -18.59 -37.17 -80.85
N LEU A 6 -18.07 -35.99 -81.09
CA LEU A 6 -17.07 -35.32 -80.22
C LEU A 6 -17.76 -34.56 -79.10
N ILE A 7 -17.57 -35.05 -77.87
CA ILE A 7 -18.05 -34.34 -76.69
C ILE A 7 -16.95 -33.40 -76.25
N LYS A 8 -17.18 -32.08 -76.37
CA LYS A 8 -16.33 -31.01 -75.77
C LYS A 8 -16.58 -30.93 -74.27
N ARG A 9 -15.58 -31.23 -73.50
CA ARG A 9 -15.58 -30.99 -72.08
C ARG A 9 -15.25 -29.55 -71.74
N LEU A 10 -16.17 -28.76 -71.23
CA LEU A 10 -16.01 -27.44 -70.73
C LEU A 10 -15.54 -27.55 -69.29
N ALA A 11 -14.27 -27.17 -69.01
CA ALA A 11 -13.75 -27.10 -67.63
C ALA A 11 -14.10 -25.72 -67.08
N VAL A 12 -15.00 -25.67 -66.08
CA VAL A 12 -15.29 -24.48 -65.31
C VAL A 12 -14.33 -24.43 -64.13
N ALA A 13 -13.38 -23.48 -64.18
CA ALA A 13 -12.49 -23.16 -63.06
C ALA A 13 -13.25 -22.30 -62.07
N VAL A 14 -13.63 -22.87 -60.91
CA VAL A 14 -14.21 -22.14 -59.79
C VAL A 14 -13.03 -21.60 -58.97
N SER A 15 -12.72 -20.30 -59.10
CA SER A 15 -11.78 -19.59 -58.23
C SER A 15 -12.44 -19.34 -56.87
N ALA A 16 -12.08 -20.11 -55.86
CA ALA A 16 -12.44 -19.87 -54.48
C ALA A 16 -11.64 -18.69 -53.94
N ILE A 17 -12.22 -17.49 -53.90
CA ILE A 17 -11.67 -16.33 -53.16
C ILE A 17 -11.89 -16.58 -51.69
N GLY A 18 -10.83 -17.07 -50.98
CA GLY A 18 -10.79 -17.15 -49.55
C GLY A 18 -10.73 -15.76 -48.96
N VAL A 19 -11.86 -15.23 -48.48
CA VAL A 19 -11.89 -14.04 -47.61
C VAL A 19 -11.27 -14.41 -46.29
N ILE A 20 -10.01 -14.08 -46.08
CA ILE A 20 -9.38 -14.11 -44.76
C ILE A 20 -10.02 -12.97 -43.96
N ALA A 21 -11.07 -13.30 -43.20
CA ALA A 21 -11.57 -12.43 -42.14
C ALA A 21 -10.48 -12.35 -41.06
N ALA A 22 -9.62 -11.35 -41.17
CA ALA A 22 -8.75 -10.92 -40.10
C ALA A 22 -9.69 -10.44 -38.95
N GLY A 23 -10.12 -11.38 -38.13
CA GLY A 23 -10.81 -11.08 -36.87
C GLY A 23 -9.86 -10.20 -36.07
N SER A 24 -10.18 -8.92 -35.97
CA SER A 24 -9.59 -8.05 -34.94
C SER A 24 -9.86 -8.70 -33.60
N ALA A 25 -8.90 -9.49 -33.10
CA ALA A 25 -8.93 -9.94 -31.72
C ALA A 25 -8.93 -8.67 -30.87
N SER A 26 -10.13 -8.21 -30.49
CA SER A 26 -10.26 -7.21 -29.44
C SER A 26 -9.51 -7.79 -28.26
N ALA A 27 -8.33 -7.26 -27.98
CA ALA A 27 -7.57 -7.67 -26.81
C ALA A 27 -8.50 -7.44 -25.61
N GLN A 28 -8.99 -8.52 -25.05
CA GLN A 28 -9.86 -8.47 -23.88
C GLN A 28 -9.14 -7.66 -22.81
N GLU A 29 -9.71 -6.52 -22.44
CA GLU A 29 -9.13 -5.61 -21.46
C GLU A 29 -8.87 -6.39 -20.18
N GLN A 30 -7.60 -6.57 -19.83
CA GLN A 30 -7.22 -7.36 -18.68
C GLN A 30 -7.68 -6.65 -17.41
N THR A 31 -8.53 -7.32 -16.62
CA THR A 31 -8.98 -6.81 -15.32
C THR A 31 -8.14 -7.43 -14.21
N ILE A 32 -7.62 -6.59 -13.31
CA ILE A 32 -6.90 -7.01 -12.10
C ILE A 32 -7.59 -6.43 -10.87
N ARG A 33 -7.47 -7.14 -9.74
CA ARG A 33 -8.00 -6.74 -8.43
C ARG A 33 -6.85 -6.25 -7.56
N VAL A 34 -6.97 -5.03 -7.05
CA VAL A 34 -5.94 -4.41 -6.19
C VAL A 34 -6.53 -4.10 -4.83
N GLY A 35 -5.94 -4.67 -3.77
CA GLY A 35 -6.30 -4.39 -2.40
C GLY A 35 -5.63 -3.13 -1.87
N THR A 36 -6.38 -2.29 -1.18
CA THR A 36 -5.88 -1.09 -0.50
C THR A 36 -6.66 -0.84 0.78
N VAL A 37 -6.20 0.09 1.62
CA VAL A 37 -6.96 0.53 2.80
C VAL A 37 -7.91 1.66 2.41
N SER A 38 -9.10 1.66 3.00
CA SER A 38 -10.12 2.70 2.80
C SER A 38 -9.62 4.08 3.22
N GLY A 39 -10.20 5.13 2.64
CA GLY A 39 -9.85 6.52 2.89
C GLY A 39 -8.77 7.03 1.94
N PRO A 40 -7.72 7.73 2.42
CA PRO A 40 -6.75 8.41 1.57
C PRO A 40 -6.08 7.53 0.52
N ASP A 41 -5.75 6.28 0.88
CA ASP A 41 -5.19 5.31 -0.07
C ASP A 41 -6.15 5.02 -1.21
N ALA A 42 -7.42 4.76 -0.90
CA ALA A 42 -8.46 4.50 -1.90
C ALA A 42 -8.70 5.70 -2.82
N GLU A 43 -8.59 6.94 -2.30
CA GLU A 43 -8.69 8.16 -3.12
C GLU A 43 -7.58 8.22 -4.19
N VAL A 44 -6.34 7.87 -3.82
CA VAL A 44 -5.24 7.77 -4.79
C VAL A 44 -5.55 6.72 -5.85
N TRP A 45 -6.05 5.56 -5.43
CA TRP A 45 -6.38 4.47 -6.35
C TRP A 45 -7.50 4.82 -7.34
N GLN A 46 -8.42 5.74 -7.01
CA GLN A 46 -9.41 6.26 -7.99
C GLN A 46 -8.74 7.00 -9.16
N VAL A 47 -7.65 7.70 -8.91
CA VAL A 47 -6.87 8.35 -9.98
C VAL A 47 -6.08 7.31 -10.77
N VAL A 48 -5.43 6.36 -10.08
CA VAL A 48 -4.69 5.26 -10.71
C VAL A 48 -5.59 4.45 -11.64
N GLN A 49 -6.82 4.12 -11.24
CA GLN A 49 -7.80 3.42 -12.08
C GLN A 49 -8.05 4.15 -13.42
N LYS A 50 -8.19 5.48 -13.38
CA LYS A 50 -8.42 6.29 -14.59
C LYS A 50 -7.21 6.26 -15.52
N VAL A 51 -5.99 6.35 -14.96
CA VAL A 51 -4.73 6.27 -15.73
C VAL A 51 -4.53 4.87 -16.31
N ALA A 52 -4.71 3.83 -15.49
CA ALA A 52 -4.58 2.43 -15.90
C ALA A 52 -5.53 2.10 -17.08
N LYS A 53 -6.78 2.54 -16.97
CA LYS A 53 -7.79 2.33 -18.04
C LYS A 53 -7.37 2.96 -19.36
N ARG A 54 -6.83 4.18 -19.36
CA ARG A 54 -6.28 4.82 -20.57
C ARG A 54 -5.15 4.00 -21.20
N ASN A 55 -4.43 3.22 -20.38
CA ASN A 55 -3.31 2.38 -20.80
C ASN A 55 -3.70 0.91 -21.06
N GLY A 56 -5.01 0.63 -21.21
CA GLY A 56 -5.53 -0.71 -21.52
C GLY A 56 -5.38 -1.70 -20.38
N LEU A 57 -5.48 -1.23 -19.12
CA LEU A 57 -5.53 -2.06 -17.92
C LEU A 57 -6.74 -1.66 -17.06
N ASN A 58 -7.68 -2.58 -16.89
CA ASN A 58 -8.80 -2.35 -16.00
C ASN A 58 -8.41 -2.74 -14.56
N VAL A 59 -8.51 -1.81 -13.62
CA VAL A 59 -8.18 -2.04 -12.20
C VAL A 59 -9.47 -1.99 -11.39
N LYS A 60 -9.76 -3.07 -10.67
CA LYS A 60 -10.82 -3.13 -9.67
C LYS A 60 -10.21 -2.99 -8.28
N VAL A 61 -10.50 -1.90 -7.59
CA VAL A 61 -10.03 -1.66 -6.23
C VAL A 61 -10.92 -2.41 -5.25
N VAL A 62 -10.30 -3.09 -4.27
CA VAL A 62 -10.94 -3.75 -3.14
C VAL A 62 -10.42 -3.08 -1.86
N GLU A 63 -11.33 -2.48 -1.11
CA GLU A 63 -10.99 -1.72 0.08
C GLU A 63 -11.07 -2.57 1.35
N PHE A 64 -10.11 -2.39 2.24
CA PHE A 64 -10.02 -3.01 3.55
C PHE A 64 -9.96 -1.95 4.65
N ASN A 65 -10.32 -2.31 5.87
CA ASN A 65 -10.32 -1.38 7.01
C ASN A 65 -9.13 -1.59 7.96
N ASP A 66 -8.30 -2.59 7.70
CA ASP A 66 -7.13 -2.95 8.51
C ASP A 66 -5.93 -3.34 7.64
N TYR A 67 -4.77 -3.57 8.28
CA TYR A 67 -3.55 -3.98 7.59
C TYR A 67 -3.36 -5.51 7.51
N VAL A 68 -4.21 -6.30 8.16
CA VAL A 68 -4.05 -7.77 8.25
C VAL A 68 -4.59 -8.47 7.02
N GLN A 69 -5.77 -8.07 6.58
CA GLN A 69 -6.53 -8.76 5.52
C GLN A 69 -5.91 -8.66 4.12
N PRO A 70 -5.32 -7.52 3.67
CA PRO A 70 -4.91 -7.38 2.27
C PRO A 70 -3.83 -8.39 1.83
N ASN A 71 -2.87 -8.73 2.70
CA ASN A 71 -1.86 -9.74 2.38
C ASN A 71 -2.45 -11.14 2.37
N ALA A 72 -3.37 -11.46 3.28
CA ALA A 72 -4.06 -12.74 3.28
C ALA A 72 -4.90 -12.94 2.00
N ALA A 73 -5.62 -11.91 1.57
CA ALA A 73 -6.40 -11.93 0.33
C ALA A 73 -5.51 -12.05 -0.93
N LEU A 74 -4.34 -11.42 -0.93
CA LEU A 74 -3.37 -11.55 -2.02
C LEU A 74 -2.80 -12.98 -2.08
N ASP A 75 -2.46 -13.57 -0.95
CA ASP A 75 -1.94 -14.94 -0.86
C ASP A 75 -2.98 -15.96 -1.32
N ALA A 76 -4.23 -15.80 -0.91
CA ALA A 76 -5.35 -16.65 -1.31
C ALA A 76 -5.72 -16.52 -2.81
N GLY A 77 -5.20 -15.50 -3.52
CA GLY A 77 -5.54 -15.25 -4.93
C GLY A 77 -6.84 -14.45 -5.11
N ASP A 78 -7.43 -13.93 -4.05
CA ASP A 78 -8.58 -13.02 -4.12
C ASP A 78 -8.21 -11.64 -4.65
N LEU A 79 -6.93 -11.29 -4.59
CA LEU A 79 -6.33 -10.10 -5.19
C LEU A 79 -5.21 -10.51 -6.17
N ASP A 80 -4.88 -9.62 -7.09
CA ASP A 80 -3.75 -9.74 -7.99
C ASP A 80 -2.55 -8.91 -7.50
N ALA A 81 -2.82 -7.79 -6.82
CA ALA A 81 -1.84 -6.93 -6.14
C ALA A 81 -2.44 -6.31 -4.88
N ASN A 82 -1.60 -5.76 -4.02
CA ASN A 82 -2.05 -4.82 -3.01
C ASN A 82 -1.09 -3.62 -2.88
N SER A 83 -1.56 -2.53 -2.28
CA SER A 83 -0.77 -1.35 -1.98
C SER A 83 -1.37 -0.64 -0.77
N PHE A 84 -0.77 -0.86 0.39
CA PHE A 84 -1.18 -0.30 1.68
C PHE A 84 -0.03 -0.31 2.69
N GLN A 85 1.07 -0.99 2.37
CA GLN A 85 2.16 -1.35 3.27
C GLN A 85 3.50 -0.82 2.79
N HIS A 86 4.44 -0.66 3.72
CA HIS A 86 5.84 -0.37 3.46
C HIS A 86 6.70 -1.65 3.52
N GLN A 87 7.93 -1.59 3.01
CA GLN A 87 8.82 -2.76 2.92
C GLN A 87 9.03 -3.47 4.28
N PRO A 88 9.33 -2.77 5.39
CA PRO A 88 9.50 -3.46 6.69
C PRO A 88 8.24 -4.21 7.18
N TYR A 89 7.04 -3.74 6.83
CA TYR A 89 5.81 -4.47 7.13
C TYR A 89 5.71 -5.75 6.30
N LEU A 90 5.95 -5.66 4.98
CA LEU A 90 5.96 -6.83 4.09
C LEU A 90 6.96 -7.87 4.57
N ASP A 91 8.20 -7.46 4.90
CA ASP A 91 9.26 -8.36 5.37
C ASP A 91 8.83 -9.10 6.64
N SER A 92 8.21 -8.39 7.58
CA SER A 92 7.65 -8.97 8.81
C SER A 92 6.56 -10.00 8.51
N GLN A 93 5.63 -9.69 7.60
CA GLN A 93 4.54 -10.58 7.19
C GLN A 93 5.06 -11.82 6.46
N VAL A 94 6.01 -11.66 5.55
CA VAL A 94 6.67 -12.77 4.85
C VAL A 94 7.37 -13.70 5.86
N LYS A 95 8.10 -13.12 6.82
CA LYS A 95 8.80 -13.89 7.86
C LYS A 95 7.82 -14.67 8.77
N GLN A 96 6.73 -14.04 9.18
CA GLN A 96 5.81 -14.61 10.16
C GLN A 96 4.79 -15.58 9.54
N ARG A 97 4.33 -15.27 8.33
CA ARG A 97 3.24 -16.00 7.66
C ARG A 97 3.70 -16.92 6.55
N GLY A 98 4.94 -16.76 6.08
CA GLY A 98 5.49 -17.55 4.97
C GLY A 98 4.97 -17.13 3.60
N TYR A 99 4.35 -15.95 3.47
CA TYR A 99 3.82 -15.45 2.22
C TYR A 99 4.88 -15.40 1.11
N LYS A 100 4.47 -15.71 -0.13
CA LYS A 100 5.32 -15.65 -1.32
C LYS A 100 4.99 -14.38 -2.12
N MET A 101 5.41 -13.26 -1.59
CA MET A 101 5.12 -11.91 -2.10
C MET A 101 6.37 -11.06 -2.21
N GLN A 102 6.33 -10.07 -3.09
CA GLN A 102 7.41 -9.10 -3.24
C GLN A 102 6.91 -7.75 -3.72
N SER A 103 7.67 -6.71 -3.41
CA SER A 103 7.47 -5.37 -3.95
C SER A 103 7.82 -5.31 -5.44
N VAL A 104 7.04 -4.53 -6.20
CA VAL A 104 7.27 -4.24 -7.62
C VAL A 104 7.36 -2.75 -7.93
N GLY A 105 7.12 -1.88 -6.97
CA GLY A 105 7.25 -0.43 -7.15
C GLY A 105 6.93 0.35 -5.88
N TYR A 106 7.53 1.53 -5.74
CA TYR A 106 7.22 2.48 -4.68
C TYR A 106 5.96 3.28 -5.00
N THR A 107 5.30 3.76 -3.96
CA THR A 107 4.08 4.57 -4.07
C THR A 107 4.27 5.94 -3.40
N TYR A 108 4.20 6.00 -2.11
CA TYR A 108 4.37 7.25 -1.35
C TYR A 108 5.06 6.99 -0.02
N ILE A 109 5.56 8.04 0.58
CA ILE A 109 5.98 8.05 1.97
C ILE A 109 5.07 8.97 2.76
N SER A 110 4.75 8.59 4.00
CA SER A 110 4.02 9.41 4.95
C SER A 110 4.63 9.27 6.34
N PRO A 111 4.93 10.40 7.01
CA PRO A 111 5.53 10.36 8.33
C PRO A 111 4.54 9.81 9.36
N LEU A 112 5.02 8.95 10.25
CA LEU A 112 4.27 8.54 11.44
C LEU A 112 4.15 9.73 12.39
N GLY A 113 2.99 9.92 13.02
CA GLY A 113 2.76 11.06 13.91
C GLY A 113 2.42 10.67 15.33
N ILE A 114 2.86 11.47 16.30
CA ILE A 114 2.40 11.43 17.69
C ILE A 114 1.30 12.49 17.82
N TYR A 115 0.15 12.08 18.33
CA TYR A 115 -1.02 12.95 18.51
C TYR A 115 -1.48 12.95 19.96
N SER A 116 -2.01 14.07 20.42
CA SER A 116 -2.65 14.23 21.72
C SER A 116 -3.78 15.23 21.63
N LYS A 117 -4.83 15.05 22.43
CA LYS A 117 -5.91 16.05 22.52
C LYS A 117 -5.50 17.31 23.26
N ASN A 118 -4.63 17.16 24.26
CA ASN A 118 -4.41 18.21 25.26
C ASN A 118 -2.97 18.71 25.33
N LEU A 119 -2.00 17.97 24.74
CA LEU A 119 -0.60 18.30 24.84
C LEU A 119 -0.09 18.95 23.54
N LYS A 120 0.98 19.74 23.67
CA LYS A 120 1.64 20.41 22.53
C LYS A 120 2.99 19.79 22.19
N SER A 121 3.54 18.96 23.09
CA SER A 121 4.81 18.26 22.90
C SER A 121 4.74 16.88 23.56
N PRO A 122 5.39 15.86 22.98
CA PRO A 122 5.54 14.57 23.66
C PRO A 122 6.26 14.69 25.01
N LYS A 123 7.06 15.73 25.19
CA LYS A 123 7.75 16.03 26.44
C LYS A 123 6.83 16.50 27.56
N ASP A 124 5.58 16.88 27.25
CA ASP A 124 4.60 17.30 28.25
C ASP A 124 3.78 16.14 28.82
N LEU A 125 4.03 14.90 28.36
CA LEU A 125 3.34 13.70 28.88
C LEU A 125 3.50 13.61 30.41
N PRO A 126 2.39 13.52 31.17
CA PRO A 126 2.48 13.42 32.63
C PRO A 126 3.02 12.05 33.06
N GLN A 127 3.46 12.00 34.31
CA GLN A 127 3.91 10.77 34.96
C GLN A 127 2.83 9.67 34.87
N GLY A 128 3.22 8.49 34.40
CA GLY A 128 2.32 7.33 34.28
C GLY A 128 1.28 7.41 33.16
N ALA A 129 1.40 8.41 32.26
CA ALA A 129 0.49 8.55 31.14
C ALA A 129 0.50 7.30 30.23
N LYS A 130 -0.66 6.96 29.69
CA LYS A 130 -0.77 5.95 28.64
C LYS A 130 -0.35 6.54 27.32
N VAL A 131 0.46 5.80 26.55
CA VAL A 131 0.82 6.11 25.17
C VAL A 131 0.45 4.91 24.30
N ALA A 132 -0.51 5.09 23.40
CA ALA A 132 -0.95 4.04 22.49
C ALA A 132 -0.04 3.95 21.26
N VAL A 133 0.33 2.73 20.86
CA VAL A 133 1.17 2.43 19.71
C VAL A 133 0.55 1.31 18.88
N PRO A 134 0.88 1.19 17.56
CA PRO A 134 0.46 0.04 16.76
C PRO A 134 1.00 -1.28 17.35
N ASN A 135 0.22 -2.36 17.22
CA ASN A 135 0.58 -3.68 17.74
C ASN A 135 1.24 -4.61 16.71
N ASP A 136 1.40 -4.18 15.46
CA ASP A 136 2.19 -4.94 14.50
C ASP A 136 3.68 -4.67 14.66
N PRO A 137 4.54 -5.69 14.54
CA PRO A 137 5.96 -5.56 14.90
C PRO A 137 6.71 -4.43 14.20
N SER A 138 6.36 -4.12 12.96
CA SER A 138 7.07 -3.10 12.17
C SER A 138 6.65 -1.68 12.54
N ASN A 139 5.34 -1.43 12.71
CA ASN A 139 4.86 -0.10 13.12
C ASN A 139 5.02 0.14 14.62
N GLU A 140 4.97 -0.91 15.46
CA GLU A 140 5.33 -0.80 16.88
C GLU A 140 6.79 -0.36 17.03
N ASN A 141 7.71 -1.05 16.36
CA ASN A 141 9.12 -0.66 16.30
C ASN A 141 9.30 0.80 15.87
N ARG A 142 8.64 1.18 14.79
CA ARG A 142 8.66 2.54 14.23
C ARG A 142 8.14 3.57 15.26
N ALA A 143 7.06 3.24 15.97
CA ALA A 143 6.50 4.09 17.01
C ALA A 143 7.44 4.28 18.21
N LEU A 144 8.07 3.21 18.66
CA LEU A 144 9.05 3.25 19.76
C LEU A 144 10.30 4.06 19.38
N LEU A 145 10.79 3.92 18.15
CA LEU A 145 11.87 4.72 17.62
C LEU A 145 11.51 6.21 17.54
N LEU A 146 10.27 6.53 17.15
CA LEU A 146 9.79 7.91 17.14
C LEU A 146 9.70 8.48 18.56
N LEU A 147 9.18 7.73 19.53
CA LEU A 147 9.17 8.15 20.94
C LEU A 147 10.59 8.37 21.48
N GLN A 148 11.55 7.50 21.12
CA GLN A 148 12.95 7.66 21.45
C GLN A 148 13.55 8.93 20.82
N SER A 149 13.31 9.19 19.56
CA SER A 149 13.83 10.40 18.87
C SER A 149 13.33 11.69 19.51
N GLN A 150 12.16 11.66 20.14
CA GLN A 150 11.59 12.77 20.91
C GLN A 150 12.14 12.86 22.34
N GLY A 151 13.04 11.94 22.75
CA GLY A 151 13.61 11.89 24.10
C GLY A 151 12.59 11.52 25.19
N VAL A 152 11.51 10.84 24.83
CA VAL A 152 10.44 10.44 25.77
C VAL A 152 10.77 9.13 26.46
N ILE A 153 11.40 8.21 25.74
CA ILE A 153 11.95 6.93 26.21
C ILE A 153 13.34 6.72 25.62
N LYS A 154 14.06 5.73 26.12
CA LYS A 154 15.29 5.22 25.51
C LYS A 154 15.20 3.70 25.39
N LEU A 155 15.51 3.19 24.23
CA LEU A 155 15.56 1.75 23.95
C LEU A 155 16.94 1.18 24.30
N LYS A 156 16.99 -0.12 24.55
CA LYS A 156 18.24 -0.88 24.69
C LYS A 156 19.10 -0.73 23.43
N ALA A 157 20.40 -0.81 23.60
CA ALA A 157 21.34 -0.75 22.49
C ALA A 157 21.02 -1.82 21.43
N GLY A 158 20.92 -1.41 20.16
CA GLY A 158 20.63 -2.30 19.04
C GLY A 158 19.14 -2.67 18.86
N ALA A 159 18.26 -2.33 19.80
CA ALA A 159 16.83 -2.53 19.61
C ALA A 159 16.30 -1.59 18.52
N GLY A 160 15.45 -2.10 17.65
CA GLY A 160 14.84 -1.33 16.57
C GLY A 160 15.71 -1.18 15.31
N THR A 161 16.88 -1.81 15.26
CA THR A 161 17.82 -1.67 14.14
C THR A 161 18.14 -3.03 13.51
N ASN A 162 18.61 -3.01 12.26
CA ASN A 162 19.12 -4.20 11.54
C ASN A 162 18.12 -5.38 11.52
N GLY A 163 16.83 -5.10 11.34
CA GLY A 163 15.78 -6.12 11.30
C GLY A 163 15.36 -6.68 12.67
N ASN A 164 15.89 -6.13 13.76
CA ASN A 164 15.50 -6.43 15.12
C ASN A 164 14.45 -5.42 15.60
N ASN A 165 13.16 -5.75 15.44
CA ASN A 165 12.08 -4.87 15.87
C ASN A 165 12.07 -4.71 17.39
N ALA A 166 12.07 -3.48 17.87
CA ALA A 166 11.90 -3.15 19.26
C ALA A 166 10.43 -3.40 19.71
N THR A 167 10.30 -3.82 20.94
CA THR A 167 9.03 -3.99 21.66
C THR A 167 9.04 -3.14 22.94
N PRO A 168 7.93 -2.96 23.64
CA PRO A 168 7.91 -2.28 24.95
C PRO A 168 8.87 -2.88 25.98
N LEU A 169 9.24 -4.17 25.87
CA LEU A 169 10.22 -4.84 26.71
C LEU A 169 11.66 -4.35 26.50
N ASP A 170 11.89 -3.66 25.38
CA ASP A 170 13.20 -3.10 25.03
C ASP A 170 13.37 -1.65 25.49
N VAL A 171 12.41 -1.08 26.21
CA VAL A 171 12.52 0.22 26.83
C VAL A 171 13.50 0.14 28.01
N ALA A 172 14.69 0.74 27.86
CA ALA A 172 15.72 0.76 28.91
C ALA A 172 15.52 1.91 29.90
N GLU A 173 15.11 3.09 29.40
CA GLU A 173 14.83 4.25 30.24
C GLU A 173 13.43 4.80 29.95
N ASN A 174 12.66 4.98 31.00
CA ASN A 174 11.30 5.52 30.96
C ASN A 174 11.10 6.44 32.17
N PRO A 175 11.70 7.64 32.13
CA PRO A 175 11.76 8.53 33.31
C PRO A 175 10.37 8.98 33.78
N ARG A 176 9.39 8.98 32.88
CA ARG A 176 8.01 9.34 33.20
C ARG A 176 7.11 8.14 33.51
N LYS A 177 7.66 6.93 33.55
CA LYS A 177 6.93 5.69 33.80
C LYS A 177 5.69 5.56 32.89
N LEU A 178 5.84 5.94 31.60
CA LEU A 178 4.76 5.84 30.62
C LEU A 178 4.30 4.39 30.47
N LYS A 179 3.01 4.22 30.29
CA LYS A 179 2.39 2.92 30.02
C LYS A 179 2.18 2.80 28.52
N ILE A 180 3.03 2.03 27.85
CA ILE A 180 2.84 1.73 26.41
C ILE A 180 1.66 0.77 26.30
N VAL A 181 0.70 1.12 25.43
CA VAL A 181 -0.52 0.35 25.15
C VAL A 181 -0.55 0.00 23.69
N GLU A 182 -0.45 -1.30 23.39
CA GLU A 182 -0.45 -1.82 22.03
C GLU A 182 -1.88 -1.99 21.54
N LEU A 183 -2.22 -1.36 20.43
CA LEU A 183 -3.54 -1.43 19.79
C LEU A 183 -3.41 -1.68 18.29
N ASP A 184 -4.44 -2.25 17.69
CA ASP A 184 -4.54 -2.28 16.24
C ASP A 184 -4.44 -0.85 15.67
N ALA A 185 -3.66 -0.68 14.59
CA ALA A 185 -3.39 0.62 13.99
C ALA A 185 -4.67 1.39 13.63
N ALA A 186 -5.71 0.68 13.18
CA ALA A 186 -7.01 1.26 12.85
C ALA A 186 -7.79 1.79 14.07
N GLN A 187 -7.41 1.39 15.30
CA GLN A 187 -8.09 1.81 16.54
C GLN A 187 -7.42 3.02 17.21
N LEU A 188 -6.18 3.35 16.84
CA LEU A 188 -5.37 4.34 17.55
C LEU A 188 -6.00 5.74 17.57
N ALA A 189 -6.57 6.19 16.45
CA ALA A 189 -7.22 7.50 16.39
C ALA A 189 -8.46 7.58 17.32
N ARG A 190 -9.19 6.47 17.47
CA ARG A 190 -10.34 6.37 18.38
C ARG A 190 -9.92 6.35 19.84
N ALA A 191 -8.73 5.82 20.14
CA ALA A 191 -8.20 5.73 21.50
C ALA A 191 -7.69 7.08 22.04
N LEU A 192 -7.52 8.11 21.20
CA LEU A 192 -6.99 9.42 21.63
C LEU A 192 -7.68 10.05 22.85
N PRO A 193 -9.02 9.93 23.03
CA PRO A 193 -9.68 10.44 24.24
C PRO A 193 -9.24 9.77 25.54
N ASP A 194 -8.77 8.51 25.47
CA ASP A 194 -8.55 7.63 26.61
C ASP A 194 -7.07 7.50 26.99
N VAL A 195 -6.18 8.16 26.22
CA VAL A 195 -4.72 8.11 26.39
C VAL A 195 -4.10 9.50 26.42
N GLY A 196 -2.90 9.63 26.97
CA GLY A 196 -2.14 10.87 26.96
C GLY A 196 -1.66 11.25 25.56
N ALA A 197 -1.25 10.25 24.77
CA ALA A 197 -0.90 10.37 23.35
C ALA A 197 -1.09 9.05 22.63
N ALA A 198 -1.23 9.10 21.30
CA ALA A 198 -1.21 7.94 20.41
C ALA A 198 -0.26 8.18 19.26
N VAL A 199 0.46 7.14 18.85
CA VAL A 199 1.31 7.15 17.65
C VAL A 199 0.51 6.54 16.50
N ILE A 200 0.12 7.37 15.52
CA ILE A 200 -0.89 7.00 14.53
C ILE A 200 -0.29 7.08 13.12
N ASN A 201 -0.51 6.03 12.33
CA ASN A 201 -0.18 6.01 10.90
C ASN A 201 -1.00 7.07 10.16
N THR A 202 -0.36 7.78 9.23
CA THR A 202 -0.93 8.98 8.59
C THR A 202 -2.25 8.73 7.87
N ASN A 203 -2.42 7.58 7.20
CA ASN A 203 -3.70 7.27 6.54
C ASN A 203 -4.86 7.17 7.54
N TYR A 204 -4.65 6.57 8.72
CA TYR A 204 -5.67 6.53 9.77
C TYR A 204 -5.86 7.87 10.47
N ALA A 205 -4.80 8.66 10.59
CA ALA A 205 -4.92 10.04 11.09
C ALA A 205 -5.79 10.88 10.16
N LEU A 206 -5.50 10.88 8.86
CA LEU A 206 -6.29 11.60 7.84
C LEU A 206 -7.73 11.11 7.79
N ALA A 207 -7.97 9.79 7.83
CA ALA A 207 -9.32 9.21 7.86
C ALA A 207 -10.11 9.64 9.10
N ALA A 208 -9.43 9.93 10.21
CA ALA A 208 -10.02 10.47 11.43
C ALA A 208 -10.14 12.01 11.44
N GLY A 209 -9.82 12.70 10.34
CA GLY A 209 -9.87 14.15 10.22
C GLY A 209 -8.69 14.89 10.82
N LEU A 210 -7.63 14.17 11.26
CA LEU A 210 -6.40 14.79 11.76
C LEU A 210 -5.48 15.16 10.57
N GLN A 211 -4.90 16.35 10.63
CA GLN A 211 -3.92 16.81 9.65
C GLN A 211 -2.51 16.63 10.23
N PRO A 212 -1.69 15.69 9.74
CA PRO A 212 -0.38 15.37 10.33
C PRO A 212 0.50 16.60 10.53
N THR A 213 0.60 17.45 9.53
CA THR A 213 1.44 18.67 9.58
C THR A 213 0.95 19.75 10.53
N LYS A 214 -0.29 19.64 11.04
CA LYS A 214 -0.92 20.65 11.90
C LYS A 214 -1.23 20.10 13.30
N ASP A 215 -1.74 18.88 13.36
CA ASP A 215 -2.34 18.32 14.58
C ASP A 215 -1.39 17.35 15.32
N ALA A 216 -0.34 16.85 14.66
CA ALA A 216 0.67 16.05 15.33
C ALA A 216 1.52 16.92 16.26
N ILE A 217 1.79 16.42 17.46
CA ILE A 217 2.71 17.05 18.43
C ILE A 217 4.17 16.65 18.18
N ALA A 218 4.40 15.63 17.33
CA ALA A 218 5.67 15.29 16.71
C ALA A 218 5.44 14.44 15.46
N LEU A 219 6.30 14.58 14.47
CA LEU A 219 6.30 13.77 13.24
C LEU A 219 7.65 13.07 13.06
N GLU A 220 7.58 11.90 12.44
CA GLU A 220 8.75 11.19 11.96
C GLU A 220 9.44 11.96 10.82
N ASP A 221 10.74 11.74 10.63
CA ASP A 221 11.48 12.26 9.49
C ASP A 221 11.00 11.55 8.20
N ILE A 222 10.72 12.34 7.16
CA ILE A 222 10.27 11.83 5.85
C ILE A 222 11.35 10.99 5.14
N HIS A 223 12.63 11.11 5.52
CA HIS A 223 13.72 10.31 4.97
C HIS A 223 13.83 8.91 5.61
N SER A 224 12.76 8.45 6.22
CA SER A 224 12.67 7.13 6.84
C SER A 224 12.53 6.00 5.80
N PRO A 225 12.82 4.73 6.15
CA PRO A 225 12.72 3.58 5.23
C PRO A 225 11.29 3.08 5.00
N TYR A 226 10.28 3.85 5.38
CA TYR A 226 8.89 3.42 5.41
C TYR A 226 8.08 3.90 4.19
N ALA A 227 8.73 4.05 3.02
CA ALA A 227 8.01 4.27 1.78
C ALA A 227 7.08 3.08 1.47
N ASN A 228 5.84 3.37 1.11
CA ASN A 228 4.85 2.37 0.74
C ASN A 228 5.11 1.81 -0.65
N ILE A 229 4.59 0.62 -0.90
CA ILE A 229 4.92 -0.21 -2.06
C ILE A 229 3.68 -0.84 -2.69
N ILE A 230 3.78 -1.19 -3.97
CA ILE A 230 2.89 -2.12 -4.65
C ILE A 230 3.48 -3.52 -4.50
N VAL A 231 2.67 -4.47 -4.06
CA VAL A 231 3.06 -5.85 -3.80
C VAL A 231 2.25 -6.80 -4.66
N VAL A 232 2.92 -7.81 -5.19
CA VAL A 232 2.32 -8.93 -5.94
C VAL A 232 2.83 -10.25 -5.39
N ARG A 233 2.16 -11.37 -5.72
CA ARG A 233 2.74 -12.69 -5.47
C ARG A 233 4.02 -12.86 -6.30
N THR A 234 5.03 -13.53 -5.74
CA THR A 234 6.33 -13.72 -6.39
C THR A 234 6.21 -14.31 -7.80
N GLN A 235 5.27 -15.25 -8.01
CA GLN A 235 4.99 -15.85 -9.30
C GLN A 235 4.39 -14.91 -10.35
N ASP A 236 3.86 -13.77 -9.93
CA ASP A 236 3.16 -12.82 -10.80
C ASP A 236 4.02 -11.61 -11.19
N LYS A 237 5.20 -11.46 -10.61
CA LYS A 237 6.06 -10.27 -10.73
C LYS A 237 6.39 -9.85 -12.17
N ASP A 238 6.54 -10.82 -13.07
CA ASP A 238 6.95 -10.60 -14.46
C ASP A 238 5.75 -10.53 -15.42
N LYS A 239 4.52 -10.60 -14.92
CA LYS A 239 3.32 -10.50 -15.76
C LYS A 239 3.23 -9.11 -16.42
N PRO A 240 2.83 -9.02 -17.69
CA PRO A 240 2.80 -7.74 -18.43
C PRO A 240 1.98 -6.64 -17.74
N TRP A 241 0.90 -7.01 -17.06
CA TRP A 241 0.05 -6.05 -16.35
C TRP A 241 0.74 -5.37 -15.17
N VAL A 242 1.76 -6.00 -14.55
CA VAL A 242 2.49 -5.44 -13.41
C VAL A 242 3.18 -4.13 -13.80
N LYS A 243 3.89 -4.13 -14.94
CA LYS A 243 4.54 -2.91 -15.45
C LYS A 243 3.52 -1.80 -15.74
N LYS A 244 2.35 -2.16 -16.32
CA LYS A 244 1.28 -1.19 -16.59
C LYS A 244 0.70 -0.61 -15.30
N LEU A 245 0.51 -1.45 -14.27
CA LEU A 245 0.01 -1.04 -12.98
C LEU A 245 0.97 -0.06 -12.28
N VAL A 246 2.25 -0.42 -12.20
CA VAL A 246 3.29 0.44 -11.61
C VAL A 246 3.38 1.77 -12.36
N ALA A 247 3.41 1.75 -13.69
CA ALA A 247 3.44 2.97 -14.51
C ALA A 247 2.19 3.85 -14.32
N ALA A 248 1.02 3.24 -14.15
CA ALA A 248 -0.21 3.98 -13.87
C ALA A 248 -0.17 4.67 -12.49
N TYR A 249 0.34 3.98 -11.47
CA TYR A 249 0.51 4.56 -10.15
C TYR A 249 1.55 5.68 -10.15
N GLN A 250 2.70 5.45 -10.79
CA GLN A 250 3.84 6.38 -10.83
C GLN A 250 3.68 7.47 -11.91
N SER A 251 2.45 7.77 -12.30
CA SER A 251 2.14 8.80 -13.29
C SER A 251 2.16 10.21 -12.71
N GLU A 252 2.31 11.20 -13.60
CA GLU A 252 2.23 12.62 -13.20
C GLU A 252 0.82 12.98 -12.70
N ASP A 253 -0.24 12.40 -13.24
CA ASP A 253 -1.62 12.61 -12.77
C ASP A 253 -1.75 12.26 -11.27
N VAL A 254 -1.20 11.11 -10.86
CA VAL A 254 -1.21 10.66 -9.47
C VAL A 254 -0.33 11.58 -8.60
N ARG A 255 0.84 11.96 -9.09
CA ARG A 255 1.74 12.89 -8.38
C ARG A 255 1.07 14.24 -8.11
N GLN A 256 0.41 14.82 -9.09
CA GLN A 256 -0.29 16.11 -8.94
C GLN A 256 -1.50 15.98 -8.00
N PHE A 257 -2.28 14.91 -8.13
CA PHE A 257 -3.38 14.65 -7.21
C PHE A 257 -2.89 14.58 -5.76
N MET A 258 -1.85 13.80 -5.49
CA MET A 258 -1.33 13.64 -4.12
C MET A 258 -0.83 14.96 -3.54
N LYS A 259 -0.11 15.77 -4.33
CA LYS A 259 0.36 17.09 -3.90
C LYS A 259 -0.79 18.03 -3.54
N ALA A 260 -1.82 18.08 -4.38
CA ALA A 260 -2.97 18.93 -4.18
C ALA A 260 -3.84 18.50 -2.99
N GLN A 261 -4.10 17.18 -2.88
CA GLN A 261 -5.03 16.61 -1.91
C GLN A 261 -4.43 16.53 -0.50
N PHE A 262 -3.22 15.98 -0.38
CA PHE A 262 -2.65 15.66 0.93
C PHE A 262 -1.65 16.70 1.47
N LYS A 263 -1.28 17.71 0.67
CA LYS A 263 -0.49 18.89 1.10
C LYS A 263 0.75 18.54 1.95
N GLY A 264 1.47 17.48 1.54
CA GLY A 264 2.68 17.02 2.21
C GLY A 264 2.47 15.93 3.27
N ALA A 265 1.23 15.56 3.62
CA ALA A 265 0.98 14.43 4.52
C ALA A 265 1.27 13.07 3.86
N MET A 266 1.06 12.96 2.56
CA MET A 266 1.45 11.81 1.73
C MET A 266 2.27 12.33 0.55
N VAL A 267 3.54 11.96 0.45
CA VAL A 267 4.48 12.46 -0.56
C VAL A 267 4.84 11.36 -1.53
N PRO A 268 4.66 11.57 -2.84
CA PRO A 268 5.10 10.59 -3.85
C PRO A 268 6.56 10.17 -3.66
N SER A 269 6.83 8.87 -3.71
CA SER A 269 8.14 8.26 -3.50
C SER A 269 8.69 7.61 -4.79
N PHE A 270 8.31 8.17 -5.96
CA PHE A 270 8.67 7.69 -7.30
C PHE A 270 9.01 8.83 -8.23
#